data_da56ef8261351cd3db3c05f0af2053a9
#
_entry.id   da56ef8261351cd3db3c05f0af2053a9
#
_cell.length_a   1.000
_cell.length_b   1.000
_cell.length_c   1.000
_cell.angle_alpha   90.00
_cell.angle_beta   90.00
_cell.angle_gamma   90.00
#
_symmetry.space_group_name_H-M   'P 1'
#
loop_
_entity.id
_entity.type
_entity.pdbx_description
1 polymer ?
#
loop_
_entity_poly.entity_id
_entity_poly.type
_entity_poly.pdbx_seq_one_letter_code
_entity_poly.pdbx_strand_id
1 'polypeptide(L)'
;MRLVLTTGFAALFVALLAGCVPERAGSAVHPNPIIIREFAFSPGVVTLDPSFGFSLHRGEPGVPPRQRAASVGRAAAFSLADSIAQQLVASGYDAIHSDTAIPEPGARALIVSGAFRRIDEGRRRQVGAENPNIAVSAEIGYQTAGAAPQRITELHLDSQQVPRDAITAASAGRGGVNANLAATRVGGAIARIVIEAARLNNWPPASR
;
A
#
# COMPACT_ATOMS: atom_id res chain seq x y z
N MET A 1 -68.88 -42.40 -17.76
CA MET A 1 -69.42 -41.18 -18.40
C MET A 1 -69.05 -39.97 -17.57
N ARG A 2 -68.49 -38.98 -18.23
CA ARG A 2 -68.00 -37.64 -17.83
C ARG A 2 -66.53 -37.50 -17.52
N LEU A 3 -65.86 -37.20 -18.61
CA LEU A 3 -64.65 -36.40 -18.77
C LEU A 3 -64.97 -34.93 -18.29
N VAL A 4 -64.16 -34.34 -17.44
CA VAL A 4 -64.05 -32.87 -17.35
C VAL A 4 -62.61 -32.47 -17.30
N LEU A 5 -62.23 -31.72 -18.30
CA LEU A 5 -61.04 -30.91 -18.54
C LEU A 5 -60.63 -30.08 -17.34
N THR A 6 -59.33 -30.07 -17.07
CA THR A 6 -58.63 -28.92 -16.45
C THR A 6 -57.30 -28.65 -17.13
N THR A 7 -57.41 -28.17 -18.36
CA THR A 7 -56.36 -27.42 -19.06
C THR A 7 -56.55 -25.96 -18.68
N GLY A 8 -55.59 -25.33 -18.05
CA GLY A 8 -55.68 -23.87 -17.90
C GLY A 8 -54.90 -23.23 -16.76
N PHE A 9 -53.67 -23.70 -16.39
CA PHE A 9 -52.85 -22.92 -15.41
C PHE A 9 -51.35 -22.97 -15.64
N ALA A 10 -50.89 -23.37 -16.81
CA ALA A 10 -49.47 -23.51 -17.13
C ALA A 10 -48.87 -22.35 -17.97
N ALA A 11 -49.68 -21.33 -18.32
CA ALA A 11 -49.22 -20.28 -19.26
C ALA A 11 -48.87 -18.93 -18.64
N LEU A 12 -48.97 -18.76 -17.28
CA LEU A 12 -48.76 -17.45 -16.65
C LEU A 12 -47.44 -17.34 -15.83
N PHE A 13 -46.62 -18.38 -15.83
CA PHE A 13 -45.35 -18.36 -15.02
C PHE A 13 -44.07 -18.17 -15.82
N VAL A 14 -44.14 -18.07 -17.16
CA VAL A 14 -42.96 -17.91 -18.03
C VAL A 14 -42.64 -16.44 -18.34
N ALA A 15 -43.53 -15.49 -18.04
CA ALA A 15 -43.33 -14.08 -18.38
C ALA A 15 -42.62 -13.23 -17.29
N LEU A 16 -42.27 -13.79 -16.12
CA LEU A 16 -41.66 -13.06 -15.01
C LEU A 16 -40.14 -13.30 -14.83
N LEU A 17 -39.53 -14.10 -15.69
CA LEU A 17 -38.08 -14.35 -15.65
C LEU A 17 -37.26 -13.55 -16.68
N ALA A 18 -37.91 -12.68 -17.47
CA ALA A 18 -37.24 -11.85 -18.50
C ALA A 18 -36.75 -10.47 -18.00
N GLY A 19 -36.76 -10.22 -16.70
CA GLY A 19 -36.48 -8.88 -16.12
C GLY A 19 -35.12 -8.71 -15.41
N CYS A 20 -34.33 -9.73 -15.28
CA CYS A 20 -32.94 -9.56 -14.80
C CYS A 20 -31.97 -9.70 -15.97
N VAL A 21 -31.96 -8.70 -16.86
CA VAL A 21 -30.74 -8.43 -17.63
C VAL A 21 -29.70 -8.07 -16.58
N PRO A 22 -28.61 -8.87 -16.41
CA PRO A 22 -27.51 -8.42 -15.58
C PRO A 22 -27.07 -7.10 -16.22
N GLU A 23 -27.26 -6.01 -15.47
CA GLU A 23 -26.66 -4.73 -15.78
C GLU A 23 -25.19 -5.07 -16.09
N ARG A 24 -24.81 -4.97 -17.37
CA ARG A 24 -23.41 -5.17 -17.77
C ARG A 24 -22.65 -4.26 -16.84
N ALA A 25 -21.90 -4.87 -15.91
CA ALA A 25 -20.96 -4.16 -15.07
C ALA A 25 -20.17 -3.29 -16.03
N GLY A 26 -20.44 -2.00 -15.99
CA GLY A 26 -19.86 -1.04 -16.91
C GLY A 26 -18.37 -1.32 -16.88
N SER A 27 -17.75 -1.44 -18.04
CA SER A 27 -16.33 -1.76 -18.21
C SER A 27 -15.59 -1.03 -17.08
N ALA A 28 -15.06 -1.80 -16.13
CA ALA A 28 -14.46 -1.22 -14.94
C ALA A 28 -13.31 -0.35 -15.44
N VAL A 29 -13.49 0.98 -15.36
CA VAL A 29 -12.48 1.93 -15.79
C VAL A 29 -11.26 1.61 -14.96
N HIS A 30 -10.22 1.09 -15.62
CA HIS A 30 -8.97 0.76 -14.95
C HIS A 30 -8.42 2.02 -14.27
N PRO A 31 -8.05 1.92 -12.98
CA PRO A 31 -7.45 3.07 -12.33
C PRO A 31 -6.08 3.36 -12.96
N ASN A 32 -5.93 4.55 -13.48
CA ASN A 32 -4.68 5.06 -14.01
C ASN A 32 -4.65 6.58 -13.82
N PRO A 33 -3.60 7.16 -13.21
CA PRO A 33 -2.41 6.49 -12.62
C PRO A 33 -2.67 5.85 -11.26
N ILE A 34 -1.65 5.15 -10.72
CA ILE A 34 -1.56 4.77 -9.31
C ILE A 34 -0.75 5.84 -8.59
N ILE A 35 -1.35 6.56 -7.66
CA ILE A 35 -0.71 7.63 -6.91
C ILE A 35 -0.38 7.15 -5.51
N ILE A 36 0.90 7.16 -5.17
CA ILE A 36 1.39 6.82 -3.84
C ILE A 36 1.61 8.13 -3.08
N ARG A 37 0.91 8.28 -1.95
CA ARG A 37 1.10 9.40 -1.03
C ARG A 37 2.18 9.05 -0.02
N GLU A 38 2.87 10.06 0.50
CA GLU A 38 3.75 9.86 1.64
C GLU A 38 2.95 9.39 2.86
N PHE A 39 3.50 8.39 3.56
CA PHE A 39 2.83 7.83 4.73
C PHE A 39 3.03 8.76 5.93
N ALA A 40 1.92 9.14 6.54
CA ALA A 40 1.93 10.02 7.70
C ALA A 40 2.64 9.37 8.90
N PHE A 41 3.35 10.16 9.68
CA PHE A 41 3.93 9.74 10.96
C PHE A 41 3.93 10.88 11.96
N SER A 42 4.02 10.55 13.24
CA SER A 42 4.35 11.50 14.29
C SER A 42 5.70 11.13 14.93
N PRO A 43 6.48 12.09 15.42
CA PRO A 43 7.74 11.77 16.10
C PRO A 43 7.56 10.84 17.31
N GLY A 44 6.37 10.77 17.89
CA GLY A 44 6.05 9.91 19.04
C GLY A 44 5.98 8.42 18.71
N VAL A 45 5.81 8.03 17.43
CA VAL A 45 5.83 6.63 17.00
C VAL A 45 7.23 6.14 16.64
N VAL A 46 8.26 7.02 16.73
CA VAL A 46 9.65 6.72 16.38
C VAL A 46 10.45 6.38 17.63
N THR A 47 10.93 5.17 17.72
CA THR A 47 11.88 4.71 18.73
C THR A 47 13.28 4.76 18.16
N LEU A 48 14.12 5.63 18.74
CA LEU A 48 15.50 5.80 18.30
C LEU A 48 16.40 4.73 18.94
N ASP A 49 17.45 4.31 18.22
CA ASP A 49 18.49 3.44 18.76
C ASP A 49 19.18 4.16 19.96
N PRO A 50 19.06 3.63 21.20
CA PRO A 50 19.67 4.25 22.37
C PRO A 50 21.20 4.17 22.37
N SER A 51 21.78 3.25 21.59
CA SER A 51 23.24 3.12 21.44
C SER A 51 23.88 4.23 20.61
N PHE A 52 23.06 5.06 19.95
CA PHE A 52 23.52 6.12 19.07
C PHE A 52 24.33 7.23 19.80
N GLY A 53 24.03 7.48 21.06
CA GLY A 53 24.73 8.51 21.86
C GLY A 53 26.17 8.17 22.26
N PHE A 54 26.58 6.92 22.10
CA PHE A 54 27.91 6.44 22.46
C PHE A 54 28.87 6.26 21.27
N SER A 55 28.39 6.31 20.04
CA SER A 55 29.26 6.25 18.87
C SER A 55 29.45 7.66 18.32
N LEU A 56 30.67 8.16 18.48
CA LEU A 56 31.14 9.50 18.12
C LEU A 56 30.98 9.93 16.64
N HIS A 57 30.29 9.16 15.80
CA HIS A 57 30.38 9.36 14.36
C HIS A 57 29.06 9.31 13.58
N ARG A 58 27.88 9.39 14.22
CA ARG A 58 26.59 9.24 13.52
C ARG A 58 25.53 10.26 13.88
N GLY A 59 25.86 11.48 13.78
CA GLY A 59 24.93 12.60 13.94
C GLY A 59 25.72 13.79 14.45
N GLU A 60 25.35 14.96 13.99
CA GLU A 60 25.93 16.17 14.53
C GLU A 60 25.68 16.22 16.04
N PRO A 61 26.74 16.49 16.86
CA PRO A 61 26.58 16.71 18.28
C PRO A 61 25.56 17.83 18.51
N GLY A 62 24.54 17.58 19.31
CA GLY A 62 23.57 18.61 19.67
C GLY A 62 22.21 18.56 18.96
N VAL A 63 21.97 17.61 18.03
CA VAL A 63 20.62 17.48 17.43
C VAL A 63 19.63 16.91 18.45
N PRO A 64 18.54 17.64 18.76
CA PRO A 64 17.55 17.19 19.72
C PRO A 64 16.91 15.85 19.32
N PRO A 65 16.57 14.95 20.27
CA PRO A 65 15.98 13.65 19.98
C PRO A 65 14.70 13.74 19.10
N ARG A 66 13.86 14.74 19.32
CA ARG A 66 12.66 14.97 18.50
C ARG A 66 13.00 15.28 17.04
N GLN A 67 14.05 16.03 16.78
CA GLN A 67 14.49 16.35 15.42
C GLN A 67 15.07 15.11 14.72
N ARG A 68 15.84 14.29 15.46
CA ARG A 68 16.31 13.00 14.99
C ARG A 68 15.14 12.07 14.66
N ALA A 69 14.17 11.93 15.55
CA ALA A 69 12.98 11.13 15.32
C ALA A 69 12.21 11.60 14.07
N ALA A 70 12.05 12.90 13.89
CA ALA A 70 11.43 13.46 12.69
C ALA A 70 12.23 13.16 11.41
N SER A 71 13.56 13.18 11.47
CA SER A 71 14.42 12.83 10.32
C SER A 71 14.30 11.35 9.96
N VAL A 72 14.36 10.47 10.96
CA VAL A 72 14.18 9.01 10.76
C VAL A 72 12.80 8.70 10.19
N GLY A 73 11.76 9.34 10.74
CA GLY A 73 10.38 9.17 10.26
C GLY A 73 10.22 9.58 8.80
N ARG A 74 10.74 10.76 8.40
CA ARG A 74 10.70 11.21 6.99
C ARG A 74 11.45 10.26 6.06
N ALA A 75 12.65 9.82 6.46
CA ALA A 75 13.43 8.90 5.65
C ALA A 75 12.71 7.54 5.47
N ALA A 76 12.06 7.03 6.51
CA ALA A 76 11.28 5.80 6.44
C ALA A 76 10.02 5.99 5.57
N ALA A 77 9.32 7.12 5.69
CA ALA A 77 8.13 7.43 4.91
C ALA A 77 8.45 7.52 3.41
N PHE A 78 9.51 8.25 3.07
CA PHE A 78 9.99 8.33 1.69
C PHE A 78 10.40 6.96 1.15
N SER A 79 11.20 6.18 1.90
CA SER A 79 11.67 4.86 1.46
C SER A 79 10.53 3.87 1.23
N LEU A 80 9.47 3.95 2.03
CA LEU A 80 8.29 3.11 1.88
C LEU A 80 7.52 3.48 0.61
N ALA A 81 7.16 4.76 0.45
CA ALA A 81 6.37 5.23 -0.69
C ALA A 81 7.12 5.05 -2.02
N ASP A 82 8.43 5.37 -2.04
CA ASP A 82 9.29 5.18 -3.20
C ASP A 82 9.42 3.71 -3.60
N SER A 83 9.58 2.81 -2.62
CA SER A 83 9.61 1.37 -2.87
C SER A 83 8.31 0.83 -3.48
N ILE A 84 7.14 1.34 -3.03
CA ILE A 84 5.85 0.99 -3.64
C ILE A 84 5.84 1.43 -5.10
N ALA A 85 6.16 2.69 -5.37
CA ALA A 85 6.15 3.25 -6.72
C ALA A 85 7.09 2.49 -7.65
N GLN A 86 8.34 2.27 -7.24
CA GLN A 86 9.35 1.56 -8.05
C GLN A 86 8.90 0.14 -8.41
N GLN A 87 8.33 -0.62 -7.47
CA GLN A 87 7.89 -1.99 -7.76
C GLN A 87 6.68 -2.03 -8.68
N LEU A 88 5.74 -1.09 -8.55
CA LEU A 88 4.60 -0.96 -9.44
C LEU A 88 5.06 -0.61 -10.86
N VAL A 89 5.96 0.36 -11.00
CA VAL A 89 6.57 0.73 -12.29
C VAL A 89 7.34 -0.44 -12.91
N ALA A 90 8.13 -1.16 -12.11
CA ALA A 90 8.85 -2.35 -12.57
C ALA A 90 7.90 -3.46 -13.05
N SER A 91 6.67 -3.50 -12.51
CA SER A 91 5.62 -4.44 -12.92
C SER A 91 4.77 -3.91 -14.09
N GLY A 92 5.12 -2.76 -14.67
CA GLY A 92 4.48 -2.19 -15.85
C GLY A 92 3.29 -1.27 -15.55
N TYR A 93 3.03 -0.91 -14.30
CA TYR A 93 1.97 0.04 -13.95
C TYR A 93 2.47 1.49 -14.03
N ASP A 94 1.58 2.40 -14.39
CA ASP A 94 1.83 3.84 -14.30
C ASP A 94 1.64 4.27 -12.84
N ALA A 95 2.74 4.37 -12.10
CA ALA A 95 2.74 4.66 -10.67
C ALA A 95 3.66 5.83 -10.37
N ILE A 96 3.17 6.76 -9.56
CA ILE A 96 3.91 7.97 -9.16
C ILE A 96 3.87 8.15 -7.65
N HIS A 97 5.02 8.49 -7.07
CA HIS A 97 5.11 8.96 -5.69
C HIS A 97 4.94 10.48 -5.66
N SER A 98 3.82 10.96 -5.18
CA SER A 98 3.50 12.39 -5.11
C SER A 98 2.36 12.70 -4.14
N ASP A 99 2.56 13.68 -3.27
CA ASP A 99 1.53 14.17 -2.35
C ASP A 99 0.57 15.16 -3.00
N THR A 100 0.95 15.76 -4.13
CA THR A 100 0.19 16.81 -4.80
C THR A 100 -0.48 16.35 -6.08
N ALA A 101 -0.10 15.19 -6.63
CA ALA A 101 -0.70 14.70 -7.86
C ALA A 101 -2.21 14.47 -7.67
N ILE A 102 -2.99 14.92 -8.65
CA ILE A 102 -4.43 14.70 -8.73
C ILE A 102 -4.74 13.96 -10.03
N PRO A 103 -5.78 13.10 -10.07
CA PRO A 103 -6.21 12.49 -11.31
C PRO A 103 -6.59 13.54 -12.35
N GLU A 104 -6.37 13.23 -13.62
CA GLU A 104 -6.89 14.06 -14.72
C GLU A 104 -8.42 14.08 -14.72
N PRO A 105 -9.05 15.14 -15.27
CA PRO A 105 -10.50 15.20 -15.41
C PRO A 105 -11.04 13.97 -16.15
N GLY A 106 -12.00 13.28 -15.52
CA GLY A 106 -12.58 12.05 -16.07
C GLY A 106 -11.78 10.77 -15.81
N ALA A 107 -10.52 10.88 -15.35
CA ALA A 107 -9.73 9.72 -14.94
C ALA A 107 -10.05 9.30 -13.50
N ARG A 108 -9.80 8.03 -13.20
CA ARG A 108 -9.85 7.46 -11.86
C ARG A 108 -8.47 6.96 -11.49
N ALA A 109 -7.86 7.55 -10.46
CA ALA A 109 -6.59 7.07 -9.91
C ALA A 109 -6.83 6.07 -8.78
N LEU A 110 -5.90 5.12 -8.64
CA LEU A 110 -5.77 4.35 -7.41
C LEU A 110 -4.86 5.14 -6.46
N ILE A 111 -5.33 5.38 -5.24
CA ILE A 111 -4.54 6.07 -4.21
C ILE A 111 -4.05 5.05 -3.21
N VAL A 112 -2.76 5.04 -2.96
CA VAL A 112 -2.13 4.29 -1.87
C VAL A 112 -1.60 5.31 -0.87
N SER A 113 -2.12 5.29 0.35
CA SER A 113 -1.74 6.19 1.44
C SER A 113 -1.73 5.45 2.76
N GLY A 114 -1.37 6.11 3.85
CA GLY A 114 -1.44 5.47 5.16
C GLY A 114 -0.68 6.23 6.24
N ALA A 115 -0.45 5.51 7.35
CA ALA A 115 0.28 6.05 8.48
C ALA A 115 1.15 4.99 9.16
N PHE A 116 2.27 5.44 9.70
CA PHE A 116 3.10 4.61 10.57
C PHE A 116 2.46 4.48 11.95
N ARG A 117 2.36 3.26 12.43
CA ARG A 117 1.98 2.92 13.81
C ARG A 117 3.21 2.77 14.69
N ARG A 118 4.36 2.39 14.09
CA ARG A 118 5.64 2.24 14.77
C ARG A 118 6.79 2.35 13.77
N ILE A 119 7.84 3.05 14.17
CA ILE A 119 9.14 3.09 13.50
C ILE A 119 10.18 2.84 14.60
N ASP A 120 10.81 1.69 14.59
CA ASP A 120 11.84 1.31 15.55
C ASP A 120 13.16 1.12 14.81
N GLU A 121 14.18 1.90 15.17
CA GLU A 121 15.52 1.76 14.58
C GLU A 121 16.22 0.47 14.99
N GLY A 122 15.67 -0.24 15.98
CA GLY A 122 16.34 -1.40 16.58
C GLY A 122 17.57 -1.00 17.41
N ARG A 123 18.37 -2.00 17.77
CA ARG A 123 19.63 -1.82 18.51
C ARG A 123 20.78 -2.42 17.75
N ARG A 124 21.83 -1.63 17.52
CA ARG A 124 23.00 -2.04 16.72
C ARG A 124 24.15 -2.64 17.53
N ARG A 125 24.04 -2.75 18.83
CA ARG A 125 25.07 -3.35 19.67
C ARG A 125 25.17 -4.85 19.41
N GLN A 126 26.39 -5.37 19.40
CA GLN A 126 26.67 -6.80 19.19
C GLN A 126 25.98 -7.71 20.23
N VAL A 127 25.82 -7.21 21.46
CA VAL A 127 25.09 -7.91 22.52
C VAL A 127 23.69 -7.31 22.64
N GLY A 128 22.65 -8.13 22.41
CA GLY A 128 21.26 -7.69 22.41
C GLY A 128 20.87 -6.85 21.18
N ALA A 129 21.49 -7.12 20.03
CA ALA A 129 21.11 -6.48 18.78
C ALA A 129 19.64 -6.79 18.45
N GLU A 130 18.85 -5.77 18.18
CA GLU A 130 17.46 -5.88 17.77
C GLU A 130 17.32 -5.33 16.35
N ASN A 131 16.62 -6.08 15.50
CA ASN A 131 16.35 -5.64 14.14
C ASN A 131 15.36 -4.46 14.15
N PRO A 132 15.52 -3.50 13.24
CA PRO A 132 14.53 -2.46 13.03
C PRO A 132 13.15 -3.03 12.73
N ASN A 133 12.14 -2.37 13.23
CA ASN A 133 10.75 -2.77 13.03
C ASN A 133 9.89 -1.60 12.58
N ILE A 134 9.13 -1.81 11.51
CA ILE A 134 8.19 -0.86 10.96
C ILE A 134 6.80 -1.49 10.98
N ALA A 135 5.83 -0.79 11.53
CA ALA A 135 4.43 -1.16 11.44
C ALA A 135 3.63 -0.01 10.82
N VAL A 136 2.82 -0.33 9.81
CA VAL A 136 2.00 0.64 9.09
C VAL A 136 0.54 0.21 9.00
N SER A 137 -0.35 1.20 8.91
CA SER A 137 -1.70 1.04 8.35
C SER A 137 -1.68 1.68 6.97
N ALA A 138 -1.94 0.90 5.93
CA ALA A 138 -2.03 1.38 4.55
C ALA A 138 -3.48 1.38 4.09
N GLU A 139 -3.89 2.42 3.43
CA GLU A 139 -5.21 2.58 2.83
C GLU A 139 -5.09 2.60 1.32
N ILE A 140 -5.94 1.81 0.66
CA ILE A 140 -6.05 1.79 -0.79
C ILE A 140 -7.45 2.26 -1.15
N GLY A 141 -7.54 3.23 -2.03
CA GLY A 141 -8.81 3.84 -2.43
C GLY A 141 -8.80 4.31 -3.87
N TYR A 142 -9.98 4.65 -4.38
CA TYR A 142 -10.12 5.34 -5.66
C TYR A 142 -10.31 6.84 -5.45
N GLN A 143 -9.77 7.62 -6.36
CA GLN A 143 -10.01 9.05 -6.43
C GLN A 143 -10.31 9.47 -7.87
N THR A 144 -11.38 10.24 -8.05
CA THR A 144 -11.64 11.01 -9.28
C THR A 144 -11.26 12.47 -9.07
N ALA A 145 -10.99 13.19 -10.15
CA ALA A 145 -10.65 14.62 -10.06
C ALA A 145 -11.72 15.41 -9.29
N GLY A 146 -11.28 16.21 -8.34
CA GLY A 146 -12.15 17.05 -7.51
C GLY A 146 -12.92 16.32 -6.38
N ALA A 147 -12.79 15.00 -6.25
CA ALA A 147 -13.41 14.22 -5.20
C ALA A 147 -12.40 13.77 -4.13
N ALA A 148 -12.89 13.54 -2.92
CA ALA A 148 -12.11 12.87 -1.89
C ALA A 148 -11.87 11.40 -2.25
N PRO A 149 -10.72 10.80 -1.84
CA PRO A 149 -10.48 9.38 -2.05
C PRO A 149 -11.58 8.52 -1.40
N GLN A 150 -12.10 7.56 -2.14
CA GLN A 150 -13.01 6.55 -1.62
C GLN A 150 -12.23 5.31 -1.23
N ARG A 151 -12.11 5.03 0.07
CA ARG A 151 -11.39 3.87 0.60
C ARG A 151 -12.04 2.56 0.15
N ILE A 152 -11.22 1.65 -0.38
CA ILE A 152 -11.62 0.30 -0.77
C ILE A 152 -11.22 -0.69 0.34
N THR A 153 -9.98 -0.60 0.80
CA THR A 153 -9.44 -1.52 1.79
C THR A 153 -8.39 -0.84 2.67
N GLU A 154 -8.20 -1.42 3.83
CA GLU A 154 -7.15 -1.05 4.78
C GLU A 154 -6.31 -2.28 5.09
N LEU A 155 -5.00 -2.11 5.17
CA LEU A 155 -4.01 -3.16 5.41
C LEU A 155 -3.18 -2.79 6.63
N HIS A 156 -2.96 -3.76 7.51
CA HIS A 156 -2.04 -3.62 8.63
C HIS A 156 -0.84 -4.52 8.40
N LEU A 157 0.34 -3.91 8.25
CA LEU A 157 1.56 -4.61 7.93
C LEU A 157 2.63 -4.33 9.00
N ASP A 158 3.39 -5.38 9.31
CA ASP A 158 4.55 -5.31 10.18
C ASP A 158 5.75 -5.91 9.46
N SER A 159 6.87 -5.20 9.45
CA SER A 159 8.08 -5.62 8.75
C SER A 159 8.66 -6.94 9.22
N GLN A 160 8.35 -7.37 10.45
CA GLN A 160 8.78 -8.67 10.97
C GLN A 160 7.98 -9.83 10.35
N GLN A 161 6.76 -9.57 9.91
CA GLN A 161 5.88 -10.55 9.25
C GLN A 161 6.10 -10.62 7.74
N VAL A 162 6.76 -9.62 7.17
CA VAL A 162 7.07 -9.59 5.73
C VAL A 162 8.30 -10.45 5.45
N PRO A 163 8.20 -11.43 4.54
CA PRO A 163 9.34 -12.25 4.15
C PRO A 163 10.55 -11.42 3.69
N ARG A 164 11.75 -11.88 4.02
CA ARG A 164 13.00 -11.28 3.55
C ARG A 164 13.30 -11.82 2.16
N ASP A 165 13.13 -11.00 1.16
CA ASP A 165 13.53 -11.33 -0.21
C ASP A 165 15.03 -11.19 -0.39
N ALA A 166 15.57 -11.89 -1.38
CA ALA A 166 17.00 -11.87 -1.72
C ALA A 166 17.52 -10.45 -2.03
N ILE A 167 16.70 -9.59 -2.64
CA ILE A 167 17.05 -8.21 -2.97
C ILE A 167 17.27 -7.39 -1.69
N THR A 168 16.39 -7.54 -0.71
CA THR A 168 16.48 -6.84 0.58
C THR A 168 17.67 -7.35 1.40
N ALA A 169 17.99 -8.64 1.29
CA ALA A 169 19.17 -9.22 1.93
C ALA A 169 20.48 -8.68 1.32
N ALA A 170 20.54 -8.53 -0.01
CA ALA A 170 21.70 -7.99 -0.72
C ALA A 170 21.92 -6.49 -0.42
N SER A 171 20.85 -5.73 -0.25
CA SER A 171 20.89 -4.29 0.08
C SER A 171 21.27 -4.03 1.54
N ALA A 172 21.17 -5.02 2.43
CA ALA A 172 21.60 -4.95 3.82
C ALA A 172 23.13 -4.84 3.99
N GLY A 173 23.86 -4.73 2.87
CA GLY A 173 25.31 -4.67 2.85
C GLY A 173 25.90 -3.56 3.73
N ARG A 174 27.01 -3.87 4.37
CA ARG A 174 27.97 -3.06 5.16
C ARG A 174 27.44 -1.95 6.11
N GLY A 175 26.18 -1.52 5.99
CA GLY A 175 25.56 -0.49 6.83
C GLY A 175 24.61 -1.03 7.91
N GLY A 176 24.37 -2.32 7.94
CA GLY A 176 23.38 -2.96 8.81
C GLY A 176 21.93 -2.69 8.36
N VAL A 177 21.01 -3.50 8.83
CA VAL A 177 19.56 -3.28 8.65
C VAL A 177 19.20 -1.98 9.37
N ASN A 178 18.56 -1.07 8.69
CA ASN A 178 18.05 0.20 9.25
C ASN A 178 16.55 0.33 9.02
N ALA A 179 15.92 1.32 9.64
CA ALA A 179 14.50 1.55 9.53
C ALA A 179 14.04 1.74 8.05
N ASN A 180 14.89 2.37 7.21
CA ASN A 180 14.58 2.58 5.80
C ASN A 180 14.49 1.25 5.04
N LEU A 181 15.39 0.29 5.31
CA LEU A 181 15.35 -1.01 4.69
C LEU A 181 14.11 -1.83 5.13
N ALA A 182 13.72 -1.70 6.41
CA ALA A 182 12.47 -2.27 6.89
C ALA A 182 11.25 -1.63 6.20
N ALA A 183 11.27 -0.30 6.00
CA ALA A 183 10.24 0.44 5.28
C ALA A 183 10.17 0.00 3.81
N THR A 184 11.30 -0.14 3.12
CA THR A 184 11.38 -0.66 1.74
C THR A 184 10.74 -2.05 1.62
N ARG A 185 10.98 -2.96 2.58
CA ARG A 185 10.34 -4.30 2.57
C ARG A 185 8.83 -4.21 2.72
N VAL A 186 8.34 -3.38 3.63
CA VAL A 186 6.90 -3.16 3.81
C VAL A 186 6.29 -2.55 2.55
N GLY A 187 6.95 -1.57 1.95
CA GLY A 187 6.55 -0.99 0.67
C GLY A 187 6.44 -2.03 -0.43
N GLY A 188 7.42 -2.93 -0.54
CA GLY A 188 7.38 -4.04 -1.47
C GLY A 188 6.23 -5.02 -1.21
N ALA A 189 5.87 -5.26 0.03
CA ALA A 189 4.71 -6.08 0.36
C ALA A 189 3.40 -5.40 -0.06
N ILE A 190 3.25 -4.10 0.17
CA ILE A 190 2.09 -3.32 -0.28
C ILE A 190 1.98 -3.37 -1.81
N ALA A 191 3.08 -3.13 -2.53
CA ALA A 191 3.10 -3.18 -3.99
C ALA A 191 2.64 -4.54 -4.52
N ARG A 192 3.09 -5.67 -3.92
CA ARG A 192 2.65 -7.02 -4.31
C ARG A 192 1.14 -7.21 -4.11
N ILE A 193 0.58 -6.70 -3.02
CA ILE A 193 -0.87 -6.75 -2.77
C ILE A 193 -1.63 -5.96 -3.85
N VAL A 194 -1.14 -4.77 -4.21
CA VAL A 194 -1.75 -3.95 -5.28
C VAL A 194 -1.66 -4.67 -6.64
N ILE A 195 -0.51 -5.27 -6.98
CA ILE A 195 -0.30 -6.02 -8.20
C ILE A 195 -1.23 -7.23 -8.27
N GLU A 196 -1.37 -7.96 -7.18
CA GLU A 196 -2.26 -9.12 -7.11
C GLU A 196 -3.73 -8.70 -7.26
N ALA A 197 -4.13 -7.63 -6.58
CA ALA A 197 -5.46 -7.04 -6.75
C ALA A 197 -5.71 -6.60 -8.20
N ALA A 198 -4.71 -6.02 -8.85
CA ALA A 198 -4.78 -5.63 -10.25
C ALA A 198 -4.99 -6.85 -11.17
N ARG A 199 -4.25 -7.94 -10.94
CA ARG A 199 -4.41 -9.21 -11.68
C ARG A 199 -5.80 -9.81 -11.51
N LEU A 200 -6.29 -9.87 -10.28
CA LEU A 200 -7.63 -10.41 -9.97
C LEU A 200 -8.75 -9.58 -10.62
N ASN A 201 -8.54 -8.29 -10.79
CA ASN A 201 -9.49 -7.39 -11.42
C ASN A 201 -9.24 -7.19 -12.93
N ASN A 202 -8.31 -7.94 -13.53
CA ASN A 202 -7.91 -7.82 -14.93
C ASN A 202 -7.50 -6.40 -15.35
N TRP A 203 -6.82 -5.67 -14.46
CA TRP A 203 -6.24 -4.37 -14.80
C TRP A 203 -4.96 -4.59 -15.61
N PRO A 204 -4.91 -4.16 -16.87
CA PRO A 204 -3.72 -4.32 -17.65
C PRO A 204 -2.60 -3.42 -17.12
N PRO A 205 -1.34 -3.88 -17.17
CA PRO A 205 -0.22 -2.95 -17.03
C PRO A 205 -0.27 -1.90 -18.15
N ALA A 206 0.30 -0.73 -17.90
CA ALA A 206 0.41 0.30 -18.94
C ALA A 206 1.14 -0.29 -20.16
N SER A 207 0.59 -0.09 -21.35
CA SER A 207 1.27 -0.47 -22.59
C SER A 207 2.57 0.35 -22.70
N ARG A 208 3.72 -0.34 -22.72
CA ARG A 208 5.01 0.28 -23.00
C ARG A 208 5.10 0.70 -24.46
#